data_f7dceb92f6f89f4bc048b81a908e7914
#
_entry.id   f7dceb92f6f89f4bc048b81a908e7914
#
_cell.length_a   1.000
_cell.length_b   1.000
_cell.length_c   1.000
_cell.angle_alpha   90.00
_cell.angle_beta   90.00
_cell.angle_gamma   90.00
#
_symmetry.space_group_name_H-M   'P 1'
#
loop_
_entity.id
_entity.type
_entity.pdbx_description
1 polymer ?
#
loop_
_entity_poly.entity_id
_entity_poly.type
_entity_poly.pdbx_seq_one_letter_code
_entity_poly.pdbx_strand_id
1 'polypeptide(L)'
;MKPAYRSPRMAGLACAVVALLAVLAPPRALAAAGADSVERWNIAMTDFSASLPPPGLPPFVEVRAYAMAHIAVLNAVKLVQRSGGSAGISVDAAVAAAAHDVLVVEFGKFVGPNTPFDALYTAELNAIPNGVAENRGIAIGKAAAAAMLASRADEDVLAALSTPYTPGSKPGDFQPTPPTNIVAGAGWPQIRTFTVKNPAQFRAPKPYASLQSLEYTMDLNEIKVLGVQGSTTRTSDQTGIAFYWYENSSYGWNRIANQLAGGMTLLQHARLYAALNAAISDAYSTSLESKFYYNFWRPLTAIRAADTDGNALTVQDANWEPAFVTPPVPDYPSAHAAAGGAASAVLDEMIGPDRPFQHTSTSAPIAGPDATPTRSFNSAYDAARENAYSRMLVGIHFRRACTVGLQQGREVGHYVVAAYLHD
;
A
#
# COMPACT_ATOMS: atom_id res chain seq x y z
N MET A 1 40.93 -11.84 3.64
CA MET A 1 40.71 -10.77 2.68
C MET A 1 39.23 -10.78 2.33
N LYS A 2 38.47 -9.80 2.87
CA LYS A 2 37.03 -9.64 2.55
C LYS A 2 36.93 -8.68 1.35
N PRO A 3 36.07 -8.94 0.36
CA PRO A 3 35.85 -7.99 -0.72
C PRO A 3 35.07 -6.78 -0.22
N ALA A 4 35.61 -5.59 -0.46
CA ALA A 4 34.97 -4.33 -0.16
C ALA A 4 33.82 -4.09 -1.15
N TYR A 5 32.61 -3.97 -0.66
CA TYR A 5 31.43 -3.56 -1.40
C TYR A 5 31.54 -2.04 -1.68
N ARG A 6 31.80 -1.66 -2.91
CA ARG A 6 31.76 -0.26 -3.36
C ARG A 6 30.31 0.13 -3.64
N SER A 7 29.77 1.04 -2.84
CA SER A 7 28.49 1.69 -3.11
C SER A 7 28.55 2.53 -4.39
N PRO A 8 27.55 2.47 -5.28
CA PRO A 8 27.44 3.41 -6.37
C PRO A 8 27.01 4.78 -5.83
N ARG A 9 27.76 5.82 -6.21
CA ARG A 9 27.39 7.22 -5.99
C ARG A 9 26.13 7.52 -6.77
N MET A 10 25.02 7.75 -6.09
CA MET A 10 23.80 8.26 -6.71
C MET A 10 23.83 9.78 -6.78
N ALA A 11 24.13 10.28 -7.94
CA ALA A 11 23.86 11.67 -8.32
C ALA A 11 22.36 11.84 -8.59
N GLY A 12 21.86 12.99 -8.22
CA GLY A 12 20.58 13.64 -8.50
C GLY A 12 19.42 12.82 -9.04
N LEU A 13 18.25 12.98 -8.41
CA LEU A 13 16.95 12.54 -8.94
C LEU A 13 16.61 13.34 -10.21
N ALA A 14 17.27 12.99 -11.32
CA ALA A 14 16.73 13.24 -12.65
C ALA A 14 15.91 11.99 -13.01
N CYS A 15 14.64 12.18 -13.36
CA CYS A 15 13.81 11.13 -13.97
C CYS A 15 14.53 10.58 -15.20
N ALA A 16 15.30 9.52 -15.05
CA ALA A 16 15.82 8.75 -16.16
C ALA A 16 14.67 7.88 -16.69
N VAL A 17 14.07 8.30 -17.79
CA VAL A 17 13.19 7.47 -18.61
C VAL A 17 14.03 6.33 -19.14
N VAL A 18 13.98 5.18 -18.47
CA VAL A 18 14.52 3.94 -19.01
C VAL A 18 13.43 3.34 -19.89
N ALA A 19 13.59 3.48 -21.22
CA ALA A 19 12.79 2.74 -22.20
C ALA A 19 13.16 1.26 -22.07
N LEU A 20 12.43 0.51 -21.27
CA LEU A 20 12.50 -0.94 -21.23
C LEU A 20 11.59 -1.48 -22.33
N LEU A 21 12.17 -1.98 -23.42
CA LEU A 21 11.49 -2.87 -24.37
C LEU A 21 11.20 -4.20 -23.66
N ALA A 22 10.10 -4.25 -22.91
CA ALA A 22 9.57 -5.50 -22.39
C ALA A 22 9.02 -6.28 -23.58
N VAL A 23 9.62 -7.41 -23.89
CA VAL A 23 9.02 -8.44 -24.75
C VAL A 23 7.71 -8.84 -24.05
N LEU A 24 6.58 -8.48 -24.68
CA LEU A 24 5.23 -8.71 -24.17
C LEU A 24 4.95 -10.23 -24.13
N ALA A 25 5.24 -10.86 -22.99
CA ALA A 25 4.48 -12.04 -22.62
C ALA A 25 3.01 -11.61 -22.42
N PRO A 26 2.02 -12.42 -22.86
CA PRO A 26 0.62 -12.08 -22.64
C PRO A 26 0.40 -11.83 -21.16
N PRO A 27 -0.34 -10.77 -20.78
CA PRO A 27 -0.53 -10.43 -19.38
C PRO A 27 -1.06 -11.67 -18.66
N ARG A 28 -0.43 -12.00 -17.54
CA ARG A 28 -0.80 -13.16 -16.68
C ARG A 28 -2.27 -13.13 -16.30
N ALA A 29 -2.86 -11.94 -16.27
CA ALA A 29 -4.26 -11.68 -16.07
C ALA A 29 -5.19 -12.41 -17.06
N LEU A 30 -4.81 -12.54 -18.35
CA LEU A 30 -5.58 -13.28 -19.34
C LEU A 30 -5.49 -14.80 -19.17
N ALA A 31 -4.45 -15.28 -18.48
CA ALA A 31 -4.22 -16.70 -18.24
C ALA A 31 -4.86 -17.18 -16.91
N ALA A 32 -5.47 -16.30 -16.12
CA ALA A 32 -6.15 -16.64 -14.88
C ALA A 32 -7.49 -17.34 -15.20
N ALA A 33 -7.43 -18.65 -15.38
CA ALA A 33 -8.59 -19.46 -15.71
C ALA A 33 -9.69 -19.30 -14.63
N GLY A 34 -10.88 -18.84 -15.03
CA GLY A 34 -12.03 -18.66 -14.16
C GLY A 34 -12.18 -17.29 -13.52
N ALA A 35 -11.20 -16.38 -13.66
CA ALA A 35 -11.31 -15.00 -13.17
C ALA A 35 -12.31 -14.19 -14.03
N ASP A 36 -13.18 -13.41 -13.41
CA ASP A 36 -13.99 -12.44 -14.14
C ASP A 36 -13.19 -11.19 -14.54
N SER A 37 -13.79 -10.28 -15.30
CA SER A 37 -13.10 -9.10 -15.80
C SER A 37 -12.60 -8.18 -14.69
N VAL A 38 -13.31 -8.05 -13.58
CA VAL A 38 -12.90 -7.22 -12.43
C VAL A 38 -11.64 -7.80 -11.77
N GLU A 39 -11.64 -9.11 -11.55
CA GLU A 39 -10.50 -9.81 -10.97
C GLU A 39 -9.27 -9.77 -11.89
N ARG A 40 -9.46 -9.96 -13.21
CA ARG A 40 -8.36 -9.84 -14.19
C ARG A 40 -7.70 -8.45 -14.17
N TRP A 41 -8.49 -7.38 -14.08
CA TRP A 41 -7.94 -6.04 -13.94
C TRP A 41 -7.21 -5.83 -12.62
N ASN A 42 -7.70 -6.39 -11.52
CA ASN A 42 -6.98 -6.35 -10.23
C ASN A 42 -5.64 -7.10 -10.31
N ILE A 43 -5.60 -8.27 -10.95
CA ILE A 43 -4.36 -9.03 -11.20
C ILE A 43 -3.38 -8.19 -12.04
N ALA A 44 -3.85 -7.57 -13.11
CA ALA A 44 -3.00 -6.76 -13.99
C ALA A 44 -2.37 -5.56 -13.27
N MET A 45 -3.13 -4.87 -12.40
CA MET A 45 -2.62 -3.77 -11.57
C MET A 45 -1.52 -4.26 -10.62
N THR A 46 -1.77 -5.36 -9.94
CA THR A 46 -0.81 -5.91 -8.96
C THR A 46 0.46 -6.44 -9.62
N ASP A 47 0.33 -7.11 -10.76
CA ASP A 47 1.48 -7.60 -11.54
C ASP A 47 2.32 -6.44 -12.10
N PHE A 48 1.65 -5.38 -12.59
CA PHE A 48 2.34 -4.18 -13.05
C PHE A 48 3.14 -3.52 -11.92
N SER A 49 2.53 -3.25 -10.77
CA SER A 49 3.22 -2.65 -9.63
C SER A 49 4.38 -3.51 -9.13
N ALA A 50 4.20 -4.83 -9.07
CA ALA A 50 5.26 -5.76 -8.69
C ALA A 50 6.41 -5.83 -9.70
N SER A 51 6.17 -5.44 -10.96
CA SER A 51 7.18 -5.40 -12.03
C SER A 51 8.00 -4.10 -12.06
N LEU A 52 7.57 -3.06 -11.34
CA LEU A 52 8.30 -1.80 -11.31
C LEU A 52 9.69 -1.97 -10.67
N PRO A 53 10.73 -1.34 -11.25
CA PRO A 53 12.06 -1.43 -10.67
C PRO A 53 12.09 -0.80 -9.27
N PRO A 54 12.87 -1.36 -8.33
CA PRO A 54 12.99 -0.77 -6.99
C PRO A 54 13.43 0.70 -7.03
N PRO A 55 12.86 1.56 -6.18
CA PRO A 55 11.96 1.24 -5.07
C PRO A 55 10.47 1.13 -5.43
N GLY A 56 10.08 1.13 -6.70
CA GLY A 56 8.69 1.21 -7.12
C GLY A 56 8.05 2.58 -6.84
N LEU A 57 6.73 2.65 -6.90
CA LEU A 57 6.00 3.84 -6.48
C LEU A 57 5.70 3.78 -4.98
N PRO A 58 5.55 4.95 -4.31
CA PRO A 58 5.09 4.96 -2.92
C PRO A 58 3.73 4.25 -2.79
N PRO A 59 3.54 3.37 -1.78
CA PRO A 59 2.32 2.57 -1.65
C PRO A 59 1.02 3.39 -1.64
N PHE A 60 1.04 4.57 -1.03
CA PHE A 60 -0.11 5.46 -0.97
C PHE A 60 -0.47 6.08 -2.34
N VAL A 61 0.51 6.22 -3.24
CA VAL A 61 0.28 6.65 -4.64
C VAL A 61 -0.39 5.52 -5.42
N GLU A 62 0.18 4.32 -5.34
CA GLU A 62 -0.36 3.14 -6.06
C GLU A 62 -1.78 2.81 -5.64
N VAL A 63 -2.03 2.72 -4.33
CA VAL A 63 -3.36 2.34 -3.83
C VAL A 63 -4.41 3.41 -4.12
N ARG A 64 -4.02 4.70 -4.23
CA ARG A 64 -4.92 5.74 -4.70
C ARG A 64 -5.34 5.49 -6.16
N ALA A 65 -4.41 5.13 -7.04
CA ALA A 65 -4.74 4.78 -8.42
C ALA A 65 -5.64 3.54 -8.48
N TYR A 66 -5.38 2.52 -7.66
CA TYR A 66 -6.23 1.32 -7.54
C TYR A 66 -7.63 1.67 -7.05
N ALA A 67 -7.76 2.50 -6.03
CA ALA A 67 -9.05 2.93 -5.51
C ALA A 67 -9.87 3.67 -6.58
N MET A 68 -9.25 4.60 -7.30
CA MET A 68 -9.91 5.31 -8.41
C MET A 68 -10.40 4.36 -9.49
N ALA A 69 -9.56 3.40 -9.91
CA ALA A 69 -9.92 2.44 -10.94
C ALA A 69 -11.07 1.53 -10.48
N HIS A 70 -10.97 0.95 -9.28
CA HIS A 70 -12.00 0.03 -8.79
C HIS A 70 -13.33 0.72 -8.44
N ILE A 71 -13.31 1.97 -7.99
CA ILE A 71 -14.53 2.76 -7.79
C ILE A 71 -15.17 3.09 -9.15
N ALA A 72 -14.40 3.44 -10.18
CA ALA A 72 -14.91 3.65 -11.52
C ALA A 72 -15.52 2.35 -12.09
N VAL A 73 -14.85 1.21 -11.90
CA VAL A 73 -15.36 -0.12 -12.27
C VAL A 73 -16.68 -0.43 -11.54
N LEU A 74 -16.74 -0.26 -10.23
CA LEU A 74 -17.96 -0.47 -9.46
C LEU A 74 -19.12 0.38 -9.98
N ASN A 75 -18.85 1.66 -10.26
CA ASN A 75 -19.85 2.58 -10.81
C ASN A 75 -20.32 2.14 -12.20
N ALA A 76 -19.41 1.70 -13.06
CA ALA A 76 -19.76 1.17 -14.39
C ALA A 76 -20.65 -0.09 -14.28
N VAL A 77 -20.28 -1.04 -13.41
CA VAL A 77 -21.08 -2.27 -13.16
C VAL A 77 -22.48 -1.92 -12.64
N LYS A 78 -22.59 -1.03 -11.66
CA LYS A 78 -23.89 -0.56 -11.14
C LYS A 78 -24.72 0.14 -12.23
N LEU A 79 -24.12 0.93 -13.11
CA LEU A 79 -24.83 1.58 -14.23
C LEU A 79 -25.36 0.56 -15.23
N VAL A 80 -24.58 -0.47 -15.59
CA VAL A 80 -25.05 -1.56 -16.45
C VAL A 80 -26.27 -2.25 -15.81
N GLN A 81 -26.23 -2.57 -14.53
CA GLN A 81 -27.35 -3.22 -13.83
C GLN A 81 -28.62 -2.36 -13.81
N ARG A 82 -28.50 -1.07 -13.53
CA ARG A 82 -29.62 -0.12 -13.51
C ARG A 82 -30.22 0.12 -14.90
N SER A 83 -29.44 -0.10 -15.97
CA SER A 83 -29.88 0.03 -17.37
C SER A 83 -30.58 -1.20 -17.93
N GLY A 84 -31.06 -2.12 -17.09
CA GLY A 84 -31.76 -3.33 -17.53
C GLY A 84 -30.89 -4.60 -17.53
N GLY A 85 -29.75 -4.55 -16.89
CA GLY A 85 -28.82 -5.69 -16.80
C GLY A 85 -28.03 -5.93 -18.10
N SER A 86 -27.40 -7.09 -18.21
CA SER A 86 -26.56 -7.47 -19.36
C SER A 86 -27.31 -7.70 -20.66
N ALA A 87 -28.66 -7.60 -20.70
CA ALA A 87 -29.43 -7.70 -21.91
C ALA A 87 -29.14 -6.49 -22.83
N GLY A 88 -28.16 -6.64 -23.73
CA GLY A 88 -27.79 -5.62 -24.71
C GLY A 88 -26.70 -4.63 -24.27
N ILE A 89 -26.01 -4.88 -23.15
CA ILE A 89 -24.83 -4.12 -22.68
C ILE A 89 -23.78 -5.11 -22.18
N SER A 90 -22.54 -5.04 -22.70
CA SER A 90 -21.43 -5.85 -22.19
C SER A 90 -20.89 -5.26 -20.90
N VAL A 91 -21.05 -5.97 -19.78
CA VAL A 91 -20.46 -5.58 -18.50
C VAL A 91 -18.95 -5.67 -18.53
N ASP A 92 -18.38 -6.67 -19.22
CA ASP A 92 -16.92 -6.84 -19.36
C ASP A 92 -16.30 -5.68 -20.10
N ALA A 93 -16.94 -5.19 -21.19
CA ALA A 93 -16.48 -4.00 -21.91
C ALA A 93 -16.56 -2.73 -21.03
N ALA A 94 -17.58 -2.64 -20.17
CA ALA A 94 -17.70 -1.52 -19.24
C ALA A 94 -16.61 -1.56 -18.16
N VAL A 95 -16.31 -2.73 -17.60
CA VAL A 95 -15.21 -2.94 -16.64
C VAL A 95 -13.88 -2.59 -17.29
N ALA A 96 -13.61 -3.15 -18.47
CA ALA A 96 -12.34 -2.93 -19.18
C ALA A 96 -12.10 -1.44 -19.48
N ALA A 97 -13.11 -0.74 -20.01
CA ALA A 97 -12.98 0.70 -20.31
C ALA A 97 -12.83 1.56 -19.05
N ALA A 98 -13.55 1.23 -17.97
CA ALA A 98 -13.46 1.98 -16.71
C ALA A 98 -12.08 1.83 -16.05
N ALA A 99 -11.55 0.61 -15.97
CA ALA A 99 -10.25 0.36 -15.38
C ALA A 99 -9.12 0.97 -16.23
N HIS A 100 -9.12 0.69 -17.53
CA HIS A 100 -8.12 1.16 -18.47
C HIS A 100 -7.94 2.68 -18.41
N ASP A 101 -9.02 3.45 -18.65
CA ASP A 101 -8.92 4.90 -18.79
C ASP A 101 -8.44 5.59 -17.49
N VAL A 102 -8.78 5.05 -16.32
CA VAL A 102 -8.23 5.55 -15.05
C VAL A 102 -6.76 5.20 -14.88
N LEU A 103 -6.38 3.93 -15.12
CA LEU A 103 -5.04 3.45 -14.85
C LEU A 103 -3.98 4.07 -15.77
N VAL A 104 -4.29 4.22 -17.05
CA VAL A 104 -3.38 4.88 -18.00
C VAL A 104 -3.11 6.32 -17.58
N VAL A 105 -4.12 7.05 -17.10
CA VAL A 105 -3.95 8.43 -16.62
C VAL A 105 -3.17 8.46 -15.31
N GLU A 106 -3.54 7.65 -14.32
CA GLU A 106 -2.95 7.75 -12.98
C GLU A 106 -1.51 7.22 -12.94
N PHE A 107 -1.22 6.07 -13.55
CA PHE A 107 0.15 5.57 -13.63
C PHE A 107 1.00 6.34 -14.63
N GLY A 108 0.41 6.83 -15.73
CA GLY A 108 1.10 7.62 -16.74
C GLY A 108 1.80 8.87 -16.18
N LYS A 109 1.29 9.44 -15.07
CA LYS A 109 1.92 10.56 -14.35
C LYS A 109 3.32 10.23 -13.82
N PHE A 110 3.61 8.95 -13.56
CA PHE A 110 4.83 8.49 -12.90
C PHE A 110 5.74 7.66 -13.81
N VAL A 111 5.16 6.82 -14.68
CA VAL A 111 5.92 5.87 -15.49
C VAL A 111 5.88 6.21 -16.99
N GLY A 112 5.18 7.27 -17.37
CA GLY A 112 4.96 7.66 -18.76
C GLY A 112 3.84 6.85 -19.44
N PRO A 113 3.62 7.06 -20.76
CA PRO A 113 2.44 6.55 -21.45
C PRO A 113 2.48 5.03 -21.75
N ASN A 114 3.64 4.39 -21.66
CA ASN A 114 3.78 2.98 -22.01
C ASN A 114 3.45 2.09 -20.82
N THR A 115 2.17 1.77 -20.63
CA THR A 115 1.70 0.84 -19.61
C THR A 115 1.17 -0.45 -20.26
N PRO A 116 1.15 -1.58 -19.55
CA PRO A 116 0.59 -2.82 -20.07
C PRO A 116 -0.93 -2.81 -20.20
N PHE A 117 -1.59 -1.75 -19.71
CA PHE A 117 -3.05 -1.67 -19.65
C PHE A 117 -3.68 -1.53 -21.02
N ASP A 118 -3.02 -0.87 -22.00
CA ASP A 118 -3.49 -0.79 -23.39
C ASP A 118 -3.58 -2.18 -24.05
N ALA A 119 -2.58 -3.02 -23.80
CA ALA A 119 -2.55 -4.38 -24.33
C ALA A 119 -3.65 -5.24 -23.71
N LEU A 120 -3.87 -5.14 -22.39
CA LEU A 120 -4.94 -5.85 -21.72
C LEU A 120 -6.32 -5.38 -22.22
N TYR A 121 -6.53 -4.08 -22.32
CA TYR A 121 -7.78 -3.51 -22.84
C TYR A 121 -8.12 -4.02 -24.24
N THR A 122 -7.14 -4.01 -25.14
CA THR A 122 -7.31 -4.53 -26.49
C THR A 122 -7.67 -6.02 -26.48
N ALA A 123 -6.99 -6.81 -25.65
CA ALA A 123 -7.25 -8.25 -25.56
C ALA A 123 -8.63 -8.57 -24.95
N GLU A 124 -9.06 -7.83 -23.93
CA GLU A 124 -10.40 -7.97 -23.34
C GLU A 124 -11.49 -7.65 -24.37
N LEU A 125 -11.36 -6.56 -25.13
CA LEU A 125 -12.34 -6.20 -26.14
C LEU A 125 -12.37 -7.23 -27.28
N ASN A 126 -11.23 -7.73 -27.72
CA ASN A 126 -11.16 -8.78 -28.77
C ASN A 126 -11.85 -10.10 -28.35
N ALA A 127 -11.98 -10.36 -27.06
CA ALA A 127 -12.70 -11.52 -26.53
C ALA A 127 -14.22 -11.33 -26.47
N ILE A 128 -14.71 -10.10 -26.65
CA ILE A 128 -16.13 -9.74 -26.63
C ILE A 128 -16.65 -9.67 -28.07
N PRO A 129 -17.84 -10.23 -28.36
CA PRO A 129 -18.45 -10.09 -29.68
C PRO A 129 -18.67 -8.61 -30.05
N ASN A 130 -18.11 -8.20 -31.19
CA ASN A 130 -18.28 -6.83 -31.70
C ASN A 130 -19.77 -6.49 -31.90
N GLY A 131 -20.19 -5.30 -31.49
CA GLY A 131 -21.55 -4.86 -31.73
C GLY A 131 -22.08 -3.81 -30.75
N VAL A 132 -23.39 -3.67 -30.76
CA VAL A 132 -24.09 -2.64 -29.96
C VAL A 132 -23.88 -2.85 -28.46
N ALA A 133 -23.85 -4.09 -27.98
CA ALA A 133 -23.67 -4.40 -26.56
C ALA A 133 -22.28 -4.00 -26.07
N GLU A 134 -21.24 -4.32 -26.84
CA GLU A 134 -19.86 -3.91 -26.57
C GLU A 134 -19.73 -2.40 -26.55
N ASN A 135 -20.20 -1.71 -27.62
CA ASN A 135 -20.09 -0.26 -27.73
C ASN A 135 -20.80 0.49 -26.58
N ARG A 136 -21.95 -0.03 -26.13
CA ARG A 136 -22.66 0.51 -24.97
C ARG A 136 -21.89 0.29 -23.69
N GLY A 137 -21.29 -0.89 -23.50
CA GLY A 137 -20.42 -1.18 -22.38
C GLY A 137 -19.22 -0.23 -22.32
N ILE A 138 -18.51 -0.09 -23.43
CA ILE A 138 -17.37 0.86 -23.55
C ILE A 138 -17.81 2.28 -23.18
N ALA A 139 -18.95 2.75 -23.70
CA ALA A 139 -19.43 4.10 -23.41
C ALA A 139 -19.73 4.31 -21.92
N ILE A 140 -20.32 3.33 -21.24
CA ILE A 140 -20.57 3.36 -19.79
C ILE A 140 -19.26 3.38 -19.01
N GLY A 141 -18.30 2.50 -19.36
CA GLY A 141 -17.01 2.45 -18.70
C GLY A 141 -16.23 3.75 -18.81
N LYS A 142 -16.15 4.30 -20.03
CA LYS A 142 -15.51 5.61 -20.28
C LYS A 142 -16.18 6.74 -19.49
N ALA A 143 -17.50 6.77 -19.42
CA ALA A 143 -18.21 7.76 -18.63
C ALA A 143 -17.92 7.66 -17.13
N ALA A 144 -17.83 6.43 -16.59
CA ALA A 144 -17.48 6.20 -15.21
C ALA A 144 -16.02 6.62 -14.89
N ALA A 145 -15.08 6.29 -15.79
CA ALA A 145 -13.69 6.74 -15.68
C ALA A 145 -13.57 8.26 -15.73
N ALA A 146 -14.22 8.89 -16.70
CA ALA A 146 -14.20 10.34 -16.85
C ALA A 146 -14.77 11.07 -15.62
N ALA A 147 -15.85 10.55 -15.04
CA ALA A 147 -16.43 11.10 -13.81
C ALA A 147 -15.47 10.96 -12.62
N MET A 148 -14.78 9.81 -12.48
CA MET A 148 -13.79 9.59 -11.43
C MET A 148 -12.60 10.54 -11.58
N LEU A 149 -12.03 10.63 -12.77
CA LEU A 149 -10.89 11.52 -13.06
C LEU A 149 -11.26 12.99 -12.83
N ALA A 150 -12.45 13.43 -13.31
CA ALA A 150 -12.94 14.78 -13.10
C ALA A 150 -13.14 15.12 -11.62
N SER A 151 -13.61 14.15 -10.81
CA SER A 151 -13.79 14.34 -9.36
C SER A 151 -12.49 14.61 -8.60
N ARG A 152 -11.34 14.32 -9.20
CA ARG A 152 -10.00 14.44 -8.63
C ARG A 152 -9.06 15.36 -9.43
N ALA A 153 -9.62 16.12 -10.38
CA ALA A 153 -8.82 16.93 -11.32
C ALA A 153 -8.09 18.11 -10.66
N ASP A 154 -8.55 18.54 -9.50
CA ASP A 154 -7.95 19.61 -8.70
C ASP A 154 -6.85 19.12 -7.72
N GLU A 155 -6.59 17.82 -7.66
CA GLU A 155 -5.53 17.25 -6.80
C GLU A 155 -4.19 17.21 -7.52
N ASP A 156 -3.19 17.91 -6.99
CA ASP A 156 -1.81 17.82 -7.46
C ASP A 156 -1.01 16.84 -6.63
N VAL A 157 -1.04 15.58 -7.06
CA VAL A 157 -0.34 14.47 -6.39
C VAL A 157 1.18 14.67 -6.40
N LEU A 158 1.74 15.22 -7.47
CA LEU A 158 3.20 15.46 -7.57
C LEU A 158 3.64 16.58 -6.62
N ALA A 159 2.86 17.65 -6.52
CA ALA A 159 3.11 18.71 -5.53
C ALA A 159 2.97 18.17 -4.09
N ALA A 160 1.98 17.32 -3.81
CA ALA A 160 1.80 16.70 -2.49
C ALA A 160 2.99 15.82 -2.08
N LEU A 161 3.60 15.11 -3.03
CA LEU A 161 4.80 14.31 -2.80
C LEU A 161 6.03 15.16 -2.49
N SER A 162 6.17 16.31 -3.14
CA SER A 162 7.33 17.19 -3.06
C SER A 162 7.13 18.40 -2.14
N THR A 163 6.04 18.45 -1.37
CA THR A 163 5.77 19.53 -0.42
C THR A 163 6.94 19.69 0.54
N PRO A 164 7.52 20.93 0.66
CA PRO A 164 8.63 21.18 1.57
C PRO A 164 8.25 20.85 3.02
N TYR A 165 9.22 20.30 3.74
CA TYR A 165 9.09 19.97 5.16
C TYR A 165 10.28 20.57 5.93
N THR A 166 9.99 21.20 7.06
CA THR A 166 11.01 21.72 7.98
C THR A 166 11.14 20.76 9.16
N PRO A 167 12.28 20.04 9.31
CA PRO A 167 12.52 19.17 10.45
C PRO A 167 12.48 19.94 11.78
N GLY A 168 11.98 19.29 12.84
CA GLY A 168 12.15 19.82 14.18
C GLY A 168 13.62 19.72 14.66
N SER A 169 13.92 20.22 15.84
CA SER A 169 15.28 20.22 16.39
C SER A 169 15.40 19.66 17.80
N LYS A 170 14.26 19.27 18.41
CA LYS A 170 14.24 18.74 19.78
C LYS A 170 14.37 17.23 19.76
N PRO A 171 14.86 16.61 20.86
CA PRO A 171 14.72 15.17 21.06
C PRO A 171 13.25 14.75 20.90
N GLY A 172 13.01 13.70 20.15
CA GLY A 172 11.66 13.27 19.76
C GLY A 172 11.16 13.78 18.40
N ASP A 173 11.71 14.87 17.90
CA ASP A 173 11.33 15.41 16.58
C ASP A 173 11.94 14.58 15.44
N PHE A 174 11.14 14.34 14.41
CA PHE A 174 11.58 13.63 13.21
C PHE A 174 12.68 14.41 12.47
N GLN A 175 13.74 13.69 12.12
CA GLN A 175 14.82 14.13 11.25
C GLN A 175 14.87 13.25 10.01
N PRO A 176 15.16 13.80 8.82
CA PRO A 176 15.47 13.01 7.65
C PRO A 176 16.58 12.00 7.93
N THR A 177 16.42 10.78 7.42
CA THR A 177 17.35 9.68 7.70
C THR A 177 18.16 9.31 6.46
N PRO A 178 19.42 8.83 6.64
CA PRO A 178 20.19 8.30 5.53
C PRO A 178 19.51 7.09 4.89
N PRO A 179 19.83 6.75 3.62
CA PRO A 179 20.86 7.39 2.79
C PRO A 179 20.36 8.64 2.05
N THR A 180 19.06 8.86 1.92
CA THR A 180 18.49 9.92 1.06
C THR A 180 18.44 11.28 1.73
N ASN A 181 18.26 11.33 3.05
CA ASN A 181 18.08 12.55 3.84
C ASN A 181 16.97 13.46 3.30
N ILE A 182 15.93 12.88 2.73
CA ILE A 182 14.74 13.58 2.21
C ILE A 182 13.54 13.34 3.12
N VAL A 183 12.48 14.13 2.90
CA VAL A 183 11.14 13.89 3.40
C VAL A 183 10.19 13.80 2.21
N ALA A 184 9.30 12.82 2.22
CA ALA A 184 8.36 12.60 1.13
C ALA A 184 6.91 12.69 1.64
N GLY A 185 6.01 13.20 0.78
CA GLY A 185 4.58 13.14 1.03
C GLY A 185 4.08 14.01 2.18
N ALA A 186 4.80 15.09 2.56
CA ALA A 186 4.34 16.01 3.60
C ALA A 186 3.01 16.71 3.23
N GLY A 187 2.71 16.86 1.95
CA GLY A 187 1.44 17.38 1.46
C GLY A 187 0.34 16.33 1.28
N TRP A 188 0.64 15.04 1.46
CA TRP A 188 -0.34 13.98 1.24
C TRP A 188 -1.62 14.10 2.08
N PRO A 189 -1.58 14.58 3.34
CA PRO A 189 -2.81 14.83 4.11
C PRO A 189 -3.79 15.83 3.48
N GLN A 190 -3.39 16.56 2.44
CA GLN A 190 -4.26 17.46 1.68
C GLN A 190 -4.95 16.78 0.49
N ILE A 191 -4.48 15.59 0.09
CA ILE A 191 -5.16 14.75 -0.91
C ILE A 191 -6.44 14.19 -0.28
N ARG A 192 -7.56 14.33 -1.00
CA ARG A 192 -8.86 13.88 -0.47
C ARG A 192 -8.93 12.38 -0.31
N THR A 193 -9.46 11.96 0.79
CA THR A 193 -9.87 10.59 1.09
C THR A 193 -11.03 10.16 0.17
N PHE A 194 -11.31 8.87 0.10
CA PHE A 194 -12.42 8.34 -0.71
C PHE A 194 -13.73 8.24 0.08
N THR A 195 -13.66 7.87 1.34
CA THR A 195 -14.83 7.65 2.20
C THR A 195 -14.74 8.42 3.50
N VAL A 196 -13.58 8.44 4.13
CA VAL A 196 -13.32 9.21 5.35
C VAL A 196 -13.49 10.71 5.05
N LYS A 197 -14.16 11.45 5.92
CA LYS A 197 -14.51 12.87 5.68
C LYS A 197 -13.27 13.77 5.57
N ASN A 198 -12.26 13.50 6.37
CA ASN A 198 -10.95 14.14 6.32
C ASN A 198 -9.92 13.23 7.01
N PRO A 199 -8.61 13.33 6.70
CA PRO A 199 -7.59 12.47 7.28
C PRO A 199 -7.48 12.53 8.81
N ALA A 200 -7.82 13.65 9.44
CA ALA A 200 -7.77 13.81 10.90
C ALA A 200 -8.93 13.13 11.65
N GLN A 201 -9.97 12.63 10.94
CA GLN A 201 -11.11 11.96 11.57
C GLN A 201 -10.68 10.75 12.42
N PHE A 202 -9.67 10.03 11.99
CA PHE A 202 -9.11 8.88 12.68
C PHE A 202 -7.66 9.13 13.14
N ARG A 203 -7.35 10.40 13.54
CA ARG A 203 -6.02 10.71 14.05
C ARG A 203 -5.66 9.78 15.21
N ALA A 204 -4.49 9.18 15.15
CA ALA A 204 -3.95 8.32 16.18
C ALA A 204 -3.83 9.08 17.53
N PRO A 205 -3.91 8.39 18.67
CA PRO A 205 -3.60 8.99 19.98
C PRO A 205 -2.12 9.40 20.05
N LYS A 206 -1.73 10.21 21.04
CA LYS A 206 -0.34 10.61 21.27
C LYS A 206 0.60 9.38 21.31
N PRO A 207 1.81 9.43 20.68
CA PRO A 207 2.73 8.30 20.64
C PRO A 207 3.15 7.82 22.03
N TYR A 208 3.68 8.70 22.88
CA TYR A 208 4.09 8.42 24.25
C TYR A 208 3.77 9.61 25.15
N ALA A 209 3.63 9.37 26.46
CA ALA A 209 3.46 10.44 27.42
C ALA A 209 4.69 11.37 27.45
N SER A 210 5.88 10.78 27.44
CA SER A 210 7.18 11.46 27.32
C SER A 210 8.25 10.48 26.85
N LEU A 211 9.44 10.97 26.48
CA LEU A 211 10.60 10.14 26.17
C LEU A 211 11.17 9.43 27.43
N GLN A 212 10.77 9.83 28.64
CA GLN A 212 11.13 9.19 29.91
C GLN A 212 10.10 8.14 30.35
N SER A 213 9.01 7.93 29.59
CA SER A 213 7.99 6.94 29.93
C SER A 213 8.55 5.52 29.81
N LEU A 214 8.07 4.63 30.68
CA LEU A 214 8.45 3.21 30.65
C LEU A 214 8.12 2.57 29.30
N GLU A 215 6.97 2.94 28.72
CA GLU A 215 6.52 2.44 27.42
C GLU A 215 7.54 2.78 26.29
N TYR A 216 7.99 4.05 26.23
CA TYR A 216 9.01 4.45 25.28
C TYR A 216 10.33 3.71 25.50
N THR A 217 10.75 3.60 26.78
CA THR A 217 11.97 2.88 27.16
C THR A 217 11.94 1.43 26.70
N MET A 218 10.82 0.73 26.93
CA MET A 218 10.65 -0.67 26.51
C MET A 218 10.71 -0.81 24.99
N ASP A 219 9.98 0.03 24.28
CA ASP A 219 9.93 -0.01 22.82
C ASP A 219 11.30 0.30 22.19
N LEU A 220 12.04 1.28 22.74
CA LEU A 220 13.38 1.62 22.23
C LEU A 220 14.36 0.47 22.47
N ASN A 221 14.39 -0.10 23.68
CA ASN A 221 15.30 -1.19 24.00
C ASN A 221 14.95 -2.47 23.22
N GLU A 222 13.66 -2.74 22.98
CA GLU A 222 13.23 -3.88 22.16
C GLU A 222 13.70 -3.74 20.70
N ILE A 223 13.40 -2.60 20.06
CA ILE A 223 13.76 -2.42 18.66
C ILE A 223 15.28 -2.32 18.47
N LYS A 224 16.00 -1.83 19.46
CA LYS A 224 17.46 -1.75 19.44
C LYS A 224 18.10 -3.12 19.24
N VAL A 225 17.56 -4.17 19.86
CA VAL A 225 18.11 -5.55 19.79
C VAL A 225 17.47 -6.38 18.67
N LEU A 226 16.17 -6.22 18.43
CA LEU A 226 15.47 -7.00 17.39
C LEU A 226 15.53 -6.37 16.01
N GLY A 227 15.51 -5.04 15.92
CA GLY A 227 15.46 -4.30 14.65
C GLY A 227 16.81 -4.09 13.99
N VAL A 228 17.92 -4.36 14.67
CA VAL A 228 19.27 -4.10 14.17
C VAL A 228 19.62 -4.99 12.98
N GLN A 229 20.38 -4.44 12.05
CA GLN A 229 20.97 -5.23 10.97
C GLN A 229 21.87 -6.33 11.54
N GLY A 230 21.68 -7.58 11.06
CA GLY A 230 22.44 -8.73 11.56
C GLY A 230 22.11 -9.09 13.01
N SER A 231 20.91 -8.80 13.52
CA SER A 231 20.50 -9.16 14.88
C SER A 231 20.74 -10.64 15.17
N THR A 232 21.41 -10.91 16.28
CA THR A 232 21.62 -12.27 16.82
C THR A 232 20.52 -12.65 17.82
N THR A 233 19.63 -11.73 18.15
CA THR A 233 18.52 -11.92 19.09
C THR A 233 17.24 -12.36 18.39
N ARG A 234 17.02 -11.92 17.14
CA ARG A 234 15.90 -12.40 16.32
C ARG A 234 16.03 -13.89 16.06
N THR A 235 14.91 -14.62 16.21
CA THR A 235 14.81 -16.01 15.73
C THR A 235 14.84 -16.06 14.21
N SER A 236 15.05 -17.23 13.62
CA SER A 236 14.97 -17.43 12.17
C SER A 236 13.57 -17.09 11.63
N ASP A 237 12.50 -17.47 12.35
CA ASP A 237 11.13 -17.12 11.96
C ASP A 237 10.88 -15.61 12.00
N GLN A 238 11.34 -14.92 13.06
CA GLN A 238 11.25 -13.46 13.13
C GLN A 238 12.01 -12.77 12.00
N THR A 239 13.14 -13.32 11.59
CA THR A 239 13.87 -12.83 10.41
C THR A 239 13.08 -13.10 9.13
N GLY A 240 12.48 -14.28 9.01
CA GLY A 240 11.57 -14.60 7.91
C GLY A 240 10.40 -13.63 7.83
N ILE A 241 9.71 -13.35 8.93
CA ILE A 241 8.61 -12.36 9.03
C ILE A 241 9.06 -10.97 8.57
N ALA A 242 10.24 -10.53 9.05
CA ALA A 242 10.80 -9.23 8.74
C ALA A 242 10.91 -9.00 7.22
N PHE A 243 11.44 -9.96 6.49
CA PHE A 243 11.66 -9.86 5.04
C PHE A 243 10.39 -10.17 4.23
N TYR A 244 9.56 -11.08 4.70
CA TYR A 244 8.31 -11.46 4.05
C TYR A 244 7.37 -10.27 3.85
N TRP A 245 7.16 -9.46 4.88
CA TRP A 245 6.25 -8.30 4.85
C TRP A 245 6.92 -7.01 4.37
N TYR A 246 8.10 -7.09 3.75
CA TYR A 246 8.68 -5.94 3.06
C TYR A 246 7.97 -5.65 1.73
N GLU A 247 7.12 -6.57 1.29
CA GLU A 247 6.24 -6.40 0.14
C GLU A 247 5.41 -5.12 0.26
N ASN A 248 5.24 -4.42 -0.87
CA ASN A 248 4.42 -3.22 -0.91
C ASN A 248 2.95 -3.57 -0.59
N SER A 249 2.37 -2.87 0.39
CA SER A 249 1.01 -3.14 0.89
C SER A 249 -0.08 -2.94 -0.15
N SER A 250 0.12 -2.06 -1.15
CA SER A 250 -0.89 -1.80 -2.18
C SER A 250 -1.21 -3.07 -2.97
N TYR A 251 -0.21 -3.72 -3.56
CA TYR A 251 -0.46 -4.93 -4.31
C TYR A 251 -0.50 -6.20 -3.45
N GLY A 252 0.23 -6.25 -2.34
CA GLY A 252 0.23 -7.41 -1.44
C GLY A 252 -1.17 -7.75 -0.94
N TRP A 253 -1.89 -6.78 -0.40
CA TRP A 253 -3.26 -6.98 0.10
C TRP A 253 -4.28 -7.27 -1.01
N ASN A 254 -4.10 -6.71 -2.21
CA ASN A 254 -4.94 -7.06 -3.36
C ASN A 254 -4.70 -8.52 -3.82
N ARG A 255 -3.45 -9.01 -3.76
CA ARG A 255 -3.13 -10.42 -4.06
C ARG A 255 -3.71 -11.39 -3.03
N ILE A 256 -3.73 -10.99 -1.75
CA ILE A 256 -4.43 -11.75 -0.69
C ILE A 256 -5.93 -11.77 -0.96
N ALA A 257 -6.53 -10.63 -1.32
CA ALA A 257 -7.94 -10.53 -1.65
C ALA A 257 -8.31 -11.47 -2.83
N ASN A 258 -7.50 -11.52 -3.90
CA ASN A 258 -7.73 -12.45 -5.02
C ASN A 258 -7.81 -13.92 -4.58
N GLN A 259 -7.00 -14.33 -3.60
CA GLN A 259 -7.02 -15.71 -3.10
C GLN A 259 -8.28 -16.00 -2.27
N LEU A 260 -8.78 -15.00 -1.54
CA LEU A 260 -9.91 -15.14 -0.63
C LEU A 260 -11.27 -14.95 -1.34
N ALA A 261 -11.31 -14.24 -2.46
CA ALA A 261 -12.52 -13.82 -3.17
C ALA A 261 -13.17 -14.94 -4.02
N GLY A 262 -12.60 -16.13 -4.07
CA GLY A 262 -13.11 -17.23 -4.90
C GLY A 262 -14.60 -17.53 -4.69
N GLY A 263 -15.35 -17.62 -5.79
CA GLY A 263 -16.79 -17.91 -5.80
C GLY A 263 -17.69 -16.68 -5.68
N MET A 264 -17.14 -15.48 -5.62
CA MET A 264 -17.90 -14.23 -5.68
C MET A 264 -18.43 -13.96 -7.09
N THR A 265 -19.54 -13.23 -7.19
CA THR A 265 -20.05 -12.70 -8.45
C THR A 265 -19.26 -11.46 -8.85
N LEU A 266 -19.28 -11.09 -10.14
CA LEU A 266 -18.61 -9.90 -10.68
C LEU A 266 -18.94 -8.61 -9.89
N LEU A 267 -20.22 -8.42 -9.48
CA LEU A 267 -20.59 -7.28 -8.64
C LEU A 267 -19.97 -7.35 -7.24
N GLN A 268 -19.89 -8.54 -6.65
CA GLN A 268 -19.26 -8.72 -5.35
C GLN A 268 -17.75 -8.45 -5.43
N HIS A 269 -17.07 -8.90 -6.51
CA HIS A 269 -15.68 -8.53 -6.77
C HIS A 269 -15.51 -7.01 -6.93
N ALA A 270 -16.36 -6.36 -7.73
CA ALA A 270 -16.30 -4.91 -7.92
C ALA A 270 -16.48 -4.14 -6.59
N ARG A 271 -17.39 -4.57 -5.72
CA ARG A 271 -17.58 -4.00 -4.38
C ARG A 271 -16.37 -4.24 -3.48
N LEU A 272 -15.88 -5.48 -3.45
CA LEU A 272 -14.75 -5.87 -2.61
C LEU A 272 -13.51 -5.04 -2.92
N TYR A 273 -13.10 -4.99 -4.20
CA TYR A 273 -11.88 -4.27 -4.55
C TYR A 273 -12.03 -2.75 -4.44
N ALA A 274 -13.23 -2.21 -4.69
CA ALA A 274 -13.47 -0.78 -4.46
C ALA A 274 -13.36 -0.44 -2.96
N ALA A 275 -14.01 -1.21 -2.08
CA ALA A 275 -13.94 -1.03 -0.64
C ALA A 275 -12.51 -1.24 -0.11
N LEU A 276 -11.83 -2.31 -0.54
CA LEU A 276 -10.46 -2.64 -0.13
C LEU A 276 -9.49 -1.50 -0.43
N ASN A 277 -9.48 -1.04 -1.68
CA ASN A 277 -8.53 -0.03 -2.09
C ASN A 277 -8.88 1.37 -1.56
N ALA A 278 -10.17 1.70 -1.42
CA ALA A 278 -10.59 2.91 -0.71
C ALA A 278 -10.15 2.89 0.75
N ALA A 279 -10.33 1.77 1.45
CA ALA A 279 -9.95 1.63 2.86
C ALA A 279 -8.43 1.72 3.06
N ILE A 280 -7.64 1.04 2.24
CA ILE A 280 -6.18 1.11 2.31
C ILE A 280 -5.69 2.53 1.99
N SER A 281 -6.25 3.19 0.97
CA SER A 281 -5.89 4.57 0.60
C SER A 281 -6.22 5.56 1.71
N ASP A 282 -7.42 5.46 2.30
CA ASP A 282 -7.86 6.31 3.39
C ASP A 282 -7.03 6.05 4.67
N ALA A 283 -6.63 4.80 4.94
CA ALA A 283 -5.73 4.45 6.04
C ALA A 283 -4.33 5.05 5.85
N TYR A 284 -3.80 5.07 4.63
CA TYR A 284 -2.56 5.80 4.35
C TYR A 284 -2.71 7.30 4.60
N SER A 285 -3.79 7.91 4.14
CA SER A 285 -4.03 9.34 4.31
C SER A 285 -4.17 9.73 5.79
N THR A 286 -4.91 8.95 6.58
CA THR A 286 -5.07 9.18 8.03
C THR A 286 -3.77 8.93 8.81
N SER A 287 -2.99 7.92 8.42
CA SER A 287 -1.70 7.66 9.07
C SER A 287 -0.65 8.71 8.70
N LEU A 288 -0.59 9.19 7.46
CA LEU A 288 0.31 10.28 7.07
C LEU A 288 -0.07 11.59 7.75
N GLU A 289 -1.37 11.89 7.91
CA GLU A 289 -1.83 13.02 8.71
C GLU A 289 -1.30 12.95 10.14
N SER A 290 -1.51 11.82 10.81
CA SER A 290 -1.01 11.61 12.17
C SER A 290 0.51 11.69 12.26
N LYS A 291 1.24 11.18 11.27
CA LYS A 291 2.70 11.24 11.19
C LYS A 291 3.21 12.68 11.20
N PHE A 292 2.69 13.52 10.32
CA PHE A 292 3.11 14.91 10.22
C PHE A 292 2.55 15.79 11.35
N TYR A 293 1.43 15.41 11.94
CA TYR A 293 0.90 16.07 13.13
C TYR A 293 1.77 15.85 14.37
N TYR A 294 2.19 14.58 14.64
CA TYR A 294 3.01 14.25 15.80
C TYR A 294 4.49 14.45 15.56
N ASN A 295 4.93 14.38 14.32
CA ASN A 295 6.32 14.60 13.91
C ASN A 295 7.33 13.78 14.73
N PHE A 296 7.00 12.52 15.02
CA PHE A 296 7.81 11.69 15.91
C PHE A 296 9.00 11.05 15.19
N TRP A 297 10.17 11.08 15.82
CA TRP A 297 11.41 10.55 15.26
C TRP A 297 11.37 9.05 15.00
N ARG A 298 12.22 8.59 14.08
CA ARG A 298 12.41 7.18 13.75
C ARG A 298 13.35 6.50 14.75
N PRO A 299 13.24 5.14 14.93
CA PRO A 299 14.17 4.38 15.76
C PRO A 299 15.63 4.64 15.47
N LEU A 300 16.00 4.78 14.19
CA LEU A 300 17.37 5.12 13.77
C LEU A 300 17.88 6.38 14.47
N THR A 301 17.11 7.45 14.39
CA THR A 301 17.47 8.72 15.04
C THR A 301 17.44 8.59 16.57
N ALA A 302 16.40 7.98 17.11
CA ALA A 302 16.18 7.84 18.55
C ALA A 302 17.31 7.04 19.23
N ILE A 303 17.72 5.91 18.65
CA ILE A 303 18.77 5.06 19.21
C ILE A 303 20.14 5.74 19.10
N ARG A 304 20.42 6.41 17.97
CA ARG A 304 21.68 7.12 17.76
C ARG A 304 21.83 8.38 18.61
N ALA A 305 20.72 8.96 19.06
CA ALA A 305 20.68 10.17 19.87
C ALA A 305 20.06 9.93 21.26
N ALA A 306 20.08 8.70 21.77
CA ALA A 306 19.46 8.36 23.04
C ALA A 306 20.12 9.07 24.25
N ASP A 307 21.34 9.56 24.10
CA ASP A 307 22.00 10.43 25.10
C ASP A 307 21.33 11.81 25.24
N THR A 308 20.45 12.19 24.31
CA THR A 308 19.77 13.51 24.32
C THR A 308 18.32 13.44 24.80
N ASP A 309 17.73 12.23 24.95
CA ASP A 309 16.30 12.06 25.25
C ASP A 309 15.95 12.30 26.74
N GLY A 310 16.96 12.47 27.59
CA GLY A 310 16.81 12.68 29.02
C GLY A 310 16.34 11.44 29.78
N ASN A 311 16.45 10.24 29.21
CA ASN A 311 16.04 8.96 29.79
C ASN A 311 17.27 8.11 30.15
N ALA A 312 17.54 7.96 31.43
CA ALA A 312 18.69 7.18 31.90
C ALA A 312 18.62 5.67 31.62
N LEU A 313 17.45 5.17 31.16
CA LEU A 313 17.22 3.76 30.84
C LEU A 313 17.36 3.46 29.34
N THR A 314 17.62 4.47 28.51
CA THR A 314 17.95 4.34 27.10
C THR A 314 19.44 4.61 26.93
N VAL A 315 20.12 3.77 26.17
CA VAL A 315 21.57 3.87 25.95
C VAL A 315 21.86 4.10 24.49
N GLN A 316 22.59 5.16 24.20
CA GLN A 316 23.00 5.50 22.83
C GLN A 316 23.78 4.35 22.15
N ASP A 317 23.52 4.18 20.86
CA ASP A 317 24.34 3.43 19.93
C ASP A 317 24.47 4.23 18.64
N ALA A 318 25.56 4.99 18.55
CA ALA A 318 25.80 5.91 17.43
C ALA A 318 25.96 5.20 16.08
N ASN A 319 26.25 3.91 16.06
CA ASN A 319 26.47 3.09 14.87
C ASN A 319 25.29 2.16 14.56
N TRP A 320 24.18 2.26 15.30
CA TRP A 320 23.03 1.40 15.10
C TRP A 320 22.45 1.58 13.68
N GLU A 321 22.22 0.46 13.00
CA GLU A 321 21.57 0.44 11.68
C GLU A 321 20.35 -0.49 11.70
N PRO A 322 19.21 -0.06 11.16
CA PRO A 322 18.07 -0.95 10.98
C PRO A 322 18.36 -2.02 9.93
N ALA A 323 17.61 -3.14 9.97
CA ALA A 323 17.73 -4.19 8.96
C ALA A 323 17.35 -3.72 7.56
N PHE A 324 16.48 -2.71 7.45
CA PHE A 324 16.09 -2.08 6.18
C PHE A 324 16.16 -0.56 6.25
N VAL A 325 16.28 0.06 5.06
CA VAL A 325 16.27 1.51 4.91
C VAL A 325 15.01 2.12 5.52
N THR A 326 15.20 3.12 6.36
CA THR A 326 14.11 3.84 7.02
C THR A 326 13.33 4.67 6.00
N PRO A 327 11.99 4.52 5.91
CA PRO A 327 11.16 5.33 5.03
C PRO A 327 11.24 6.83 5.35
N PRO A 328 11.21 7.73 4.33
CA PRO A 328 11.44 9.15 4.47
C PRO A 328 10.21 9.92 4.99
N VAL A 329 9.60 9.45 6.05
CA VAL A 329 8.43 10.05 6.73
C VAL A 329 8.55 9.84 8.24
N PRO A 330 7.89 10.64 9.11
CA PRO A 330 7.90 10.43 10.55
C PRO A 330 7.45 9.01 10.97
N ASP A 331 7.83 8.58 12.18
CA ASP A 331 7.60 7.21 12.63
C ASP A 331 6.12 6.87 12.81
N TYR A 332 5.36 7.71 13.51
CA TYR A 332 4.14 7.32 14.20
C TYR A 332 2.85 7.91 13.60
N PRO A 333 1.81 7.07 13.41
CA PRO A 333 1.77 5.60 13.49
C PRO A 333 2.37 4.91 12.24
N SER A 334 2.51 3.58 12.24
CA SER A 334 2.99 2.84 11.08
C SER A 334 1.93 2.77 9.98
N ALA A 335 2.17 3.44 8.85
CA ALA A 335 1.24 3.45 7.72
C ALA A 335 1.09 2.06 7.07
N HIS A 336 2.17 1.26 7.06
CA HIS A 336 2.13 -0.12 6.57
C HIS A 336 1.24 -1.01 7.44
N ALA A 337 1.30 -0.85 8.78
CA ALA A 337 0.40 -1.53 9.70
C ALA A 337 -1.05 -1.05 9.54
N ALA A 338 -1.26 0.27 9.31
CA ALA A 338 -2.59 0.81 9.06
C ALA A 338 -3.21 0.27 7.76
N ALA A 339 -2.42 0.14 6.69
CA ALA A 339 -2.86 -0.50 5.45
C ALA A 339 -3.32 -1.94 5.69
N GLY A 340 -2.53 -2.74 6.43
CA GLY A 340 -2.91 -4.10 6.80
C GLY A 340 -4.15 -4.17 7.69
N GLY A 341 -4.27 -3.25 8.65
CA GLY A 341 -5.46 -3.13 9.49
C GLY A 341 -6.72 -2.85 8.69
N ALA A 342 -6.67 -1.88 7.76
CA ALA A 342 -7.80 -1.55 6.90
C ALA A 342 -8.17 -2.70 5.96
N ALA A 343 -7.18 -3.31 5.31
CA ALA A 343 -7.40 -4.46 4.45
C ALA A 343 -8.05 -5.63 5.20
N SER A 344 -7.53 -5.98 6.38
CA SER A 344 -8.09 -7.08 7.17
C SER A 344 -9.54 -6.83 7.59
N ALA A 345 -9.88 -5.59 7.98
CA ALA A 345 -11.26 -5.25 8.33
C ALA A 345 -12.22 -5.43 7.13
N VAL A 346 -11.82 -4.98 5.94
CA VAL A 346 -12.63 -5.17 4.72
C VAL A 346 -12.79 -6.65 4.38
N LEU A 347 -11.71 -7.42 4.43
CA LEU A 347 -11.75 -8.86 4.12
C LEU A 347 -12.57 -9.64 5.15
N ASP A 348 -12.41 -9.33 6.44
CA ASP A 348 -13.18 -9.96 7.52
C ASP A 348 -14.70 -9.74 7.34
N GLU A 349 -15.13 -8.52 6.98
CA GLU A 349 -16.56 -8.18 6.85
C GLU A 349 -17.18 -8.63 5.53
N MET A 350 -16.43 -8.58 4.42
CA MET A 350 -16.97 -8.88 3.10
C MET A 350 -16.81 -10.35 2.67
N ILE A 351 -15.85 -11.05 3.26
CA ILE A 351 -15.55 -12.46 2.94
C ILE A 351 -15.79 -13.38 4.14
N GLY A 352 -15.43 -12.91 5.34
CA GLY A 352 -15.55 -13.63 6.60
C GLY A 352 -14.25 -13.65 7.41
N PRO A 353 -14.35 -13.60 8.76
CA PRO A 353 -13.19 -13.38 9.64
C PRO A 353 -12.26 -14.61 9.73
N ASP A 354 -12.80 -15.83 9.59
CA ASP A 354 -12.08 -17.09 9.80
C ASP A 354 -11.86 -17.81 8.46
N ARG A 355 -11.08 -17.19 7.58
CA ARG A 355 -10.77 -17.71 6.25
C ARG A 355 -9.26 -17.99 6.15
N PRO A 356 -8.85 -19.26 6.35
CA PRO A 356 -7.45 -19.66 6.19
C PRO A 356 -6.97 -19.51 4.75
N PHE A 357 -5.73 -19.04 4.59
CA PHE A 357 -5.09 -18.91 3.28
C PHE A 357 -3.57 -19.03 3.38
N GLN A 358 -2.95 -19.22 2.22
CA GLN A 358 -1.51 -19.14 2.06
C GLN A 358 -1.18 -17.97 1.14
N HIS A 359 -0.18 -17.19 1.48
CA HIS A 359 0.29 -16.12 0.62
C HIS A 359 1.78 -16.25 0.35
N THR A 360 2.18 -15.99 -0.90
CA THR A 360 3.58 -15.98 -1.32
C THR A 360 4.02 -14.55 -1.55
N SER A 361 4.93 -14.05 -0.72
CA SER A 361 5.46 -12.70 -0.82
C SER A 361 6.44 -12.56 -1.99
N THR A 362 6.39 -11.42 -2.67
CA THR A 362 7.36 -11.04 -3.70
C THR A 362 8.68 -10.54 -3.11
N SER A 363 8.71 -10.15 -1.83
CA SER A 363 9.90 -9.61 -1.16
C SER A 363 10.69 -10.65 -0.36
N ALA A 364 10.11 -11.82 -0.07
CA ALA A 364 10.79 -12.85 0.71
C ALA A 364 12.16 -13.29 0.11
N PRO A 365 12.36 -13.35 -1.21
CA PRO A 365 13.67 -13.69 -1.79
C PRO A 365 14.81 -12.73 -1.42
N ILE A 366 14.50 -11.51 -0.96
CA ILE A 366 15.51 -10.55 -0.48
C ILE A 366 16.24 -11.08 0.77
N ALA A 367 15.60 -11.92 1.56
CA ALA A 367 16.18 -12.52 2.78
C ALA A 367 17.25 -13.57 2.51
N GLY A 368 17.37 -14.03 1.27
CA GLY A 368 18.32 -15.07 0.87
C GLY A 368 17.65 -16.39 0.46
N PRO A 369 18.42 -17.37 0.04
CA PRO A 369 17.90 -18.61 -0.55
C PRO A 369 17.10 -19.49 0.44
N ASP A 370 17.30 -19.31 1.74
CA ASP A 370 16.61 -20.09 2.79
C ASP A 370 15.29 -19.43 3.25
N ALA A 371 14.92 -18.27 2.69
CA ALA A 371 13.69 -17.60 3.06
C ALA A 371 12.48 -18.37 2.54
N THR A 372 11.54 -18.64 3.43
CA THR A 372 10.25 -19.25 3.05
C THR A 372 9.36 -18.17 2.41
N PRO A 373 9.17 -18.19 1.09
CA PRO A 373 8.40 -17.14 0.42
C PRO A 373 6.90 -17.24 0.71
N THR A 374 6.42 -18.39 1.17
CA THR A 374 5.00 -18.67 1.42
C THR A 374 4.76 -18.86 2.92
N ARG A 375 3.77 -18.15 3.45
CA ARG A 375 3.29 -18.28 4.83
C ARG A 375 1.80 -18.60 4.86
N SER A 376 1.37 -19.30 5.90
CA SER A 376 -0.03 -19.69 6.14
C SER A 376 -0.61 -18.83 7.26
N PHE A 377 -1.84 -18.37 7.08
CA PHE A 377 -2.57 -17.56 8.05
C PHE A 377 -3.95 -18.15 8.28
N ASN A 378 -4.48 -18.05 9.50
CA ASN A 378 -5.82 -18.49 9.82
C ASN A 378 -6.89 -17.46 9.42
N SER A 379 -6.50 -16.19 9.31
CA SER A 379 -7.38 -15.09 8.96
C SER A 379 -6.61 -13.91 8.35
N ALA A 380 -7.32 -13.00 7.70
CA ALA A 380 -6.74 -11.74 7.23
C ALA A 380 -6.20 -10.89 8.40
N TYR A 381 -6.84 -10.95 9.58
CA TYR A 381 -6.38 -10.25 10.76
C TYR A 381 -5.07 -10.83 11.33
N ASP A 382 -4.89 -12.15 11.33
CA ASP A 382 -3.62 -12.77 11.73
C ASP A 382 -2.47 -12.31 10.83
N ALA A 383 -2.72 -12.27 9.52
CA ALA A 383 -1.77 -11.73 8.54
C ALA A 383 -1.45 -10.23 8.82
N ALA A 384 -2.46 -9.42 9.13
CA ALA A 384 -2.26 -8.00 9.44
C ALA A 384 -1.48 -7.77 10.74
N ARG A 385 -1.67 -8.62 11.75
CA ARG A 385 -0.88 -8.58 13.00
C ARG A 385 0.59 -8.90 12.74
N GLU A 386 0.86 -9.94 11.96
CA GLU A 386 2.23 -10.31 11.59
C GLU A 386 2.87 -9.23 10.72
N ASN A 387 2.14 -8.68 9.75
CA ASN A 387 2.54 -7.54 8.94
C ASN A 387 2.93 -6.33 9.80
N ALA A 388 2.12 -5.96 10.80
CA ALA A 388 2.43 -4.88 11.72
C ALA A 388 3.70 -5.17 12.54
N TYR A 389 3.84 -6.38 13.07
CA TYR A 389 5.00 -6.81 13.84
C TYR A 389 6.30 -6.79 13.02
N SER A 390 6.23 -7.13 11.75
CA SER A 390 7.39 -7.13 10.84
C SER A 390 8.12 -5.79 10.80
N ARG A 391 7.40 -4.68 10.96
CA ARG A 391 7.99 -3.32 10.85
C ARG A 391 8.91 -2.99 12.03
N MET A 392 8.61 -3.54 13.20
CA MET A 392 9.52 -3.48 14.34
C MET A 392 10.75 -4.39 14.12
N LEU A 393 10.54 -5.59 13.59
CA LEU A 393 11.61 -6.54 13.30
C LEU A 393 12.62 -6.06 12.25
N VAL A 394 12.19 -5.23 11.29
CA VAL A 394 13.11 -4.59 10.33
C VAL A 394 13.75 -3.30 10.86
N GLY A 395 13.41 -2.86 12.08
CA GLY A 395 14.08 -1.74 12.73
C GLY A 395 13.58 -0.34 12.34
N ILE A 396 12.44 -0.22 11.66
CA ILE A 396 11.99 1.05 11.11
C ILE A 396 10.80 1.69 11.84
N HIS A 397 10.16 0.95 12.77
CA HIS A 397 9.04 1.44 13.57
C HIS A 397 9.09 0.90 15.00
N PHE A 398 8.81 1.77 15.97
CA PHE A 398 8.53 1.34 17.35
C PHE A 398 7.32 0.41 17.42
N ARG A 399 7.27 -0.49 18.42
CA ARG A 399 6.12 -1.39 18.63
C ARG A 399 4.80 -0.63 18.73
N ARG A 400 4.75 0.44 19.50
CA ARG A 400 3.56 1.28 19.63
C ARG A 400 3.10 1.83 18.28
N ALA A 401 4.02 2.28 17.43
CA ALA A 401 3.67 2.74 16.09
C ALA A 401 2.99 1.63 15.26
N CYS A 402 3.45 0.39 15.39
CA CYS A 402 2.87 -0.77 14.71
C CYS A 402 1.48 -1.13 15.26
N THR A 403 1.34 -1.19 16.58
CA THR A 403 0.08 -1.56 17.26
C THR A 403 -1.01 -0.53 17.00
N VAL A 404 -0.68 0.76 17.17
CA VAL A 404 -1.65 1.84 16.94
C VAL A 404 -1.98 1.99 15.45
N GLY A 405 -0.99 1.80 14.56
CA GLY A 405 -1.25 1.79 13.13
C GLY A 405 -2.24 0.70 12.71
N LEU A 406 -2.05 -0.52 13.21
CA LEU A 406 -2.98 -1.64 12.96
C LEU A 406 -4.40 -1.30 13.43
N GLN A 407 -4.54 -0.76 14.64
CA GLN A 407 -5.85 -0.37 15.18
C GLN A 407 -6.49 0.75 14.36
N GLN A 408 -5.75 1.85 14.09
CA GLN A 408 -6.22 2.96 13.26
C GLN A 408 -6.71 2.47 11.90
N GLY A 409 -5.94 1.58 11.26
CA GLY A 409 -6.34 1.00 9.99
C GLY A 409 -7.64 0.21 10.08
N ARG A 410 -7.81 -0.62 11.11
CA ARG A 410 -9.07 -1.37 11.31
C ARG A 410 -10.27 -0.45 11.50
N GLU A 411 -10.13 0.61 12.27
CA GLU A 411 -11.19 1.62 12.46
C GLU A 411 -11.59 2.29 11.14
N VAL A 412 -10.59 2.64 10.31
CA VAL A 412 -10.82 3.16 8.95
C VAL A 412 -11.49 2.12 8.06
N GLY A 413 -11.02 0.86 8.08
CA GLY A 413 -11.58 -0.23 7.28
C GLY A 413 -13.06 -0.48 7.58
N HIS A 414 -13.43 -0.61 8.86
CA HIS A 414 -14.83 -0.77 9.30
C HIS A 414 -15.69 0.43 8.84
N TYR A 415 -15.18 1.65 8.97
CA TYR A 415 -15.90 2.84 8.52
C TYR A 415 -16.15 2.83 7.00
N VAL A 416 -15.14 2.45 6.22
CA VAL A 416 -15.25 2.39 4.76
C VAL A 416 -16.21 1.30 4.32
N VAL A 417 -16.11 0.08 4.88
CA VAL A 417 -16.99 -1.04 4.50
C VAL A 417 -18.46 -0.69 4.71
N ALA A 418 -18.80 0.00 5.80
CA ALA A 418 -20.17 0.41 6.06
C ALA A 418 -20.78 1.24 4.91
N ALA A 419 -19.97 2.06 4.21
CA ALA A 419 -20.44 2.82 3.05
C ALA A 419 -20.65 1.96 1.80
N TYR A 420 -19.92 0.84 1.66
CA TYR A 420 -19.99 -0.02 0.48
C TYR A 420 -20.97 -1.19 0.61
N LEU A 421 -21.36 -1.56 1.85
CA LEU A 421 -22.36 -2.61 2.09
C LEU A 421 -23.80 -2.12 1.90
N HIS A 422 -24.08 -0.84 2.13
CA HIS A 422 -25.42 -0.26 2.09
C HIS A 422 -25.77 0.44 0.75
N ASP A 423 -24.83 0.50 -0.20
CA ASP A 423 -25.00 0.98 -1.56
C ASP A 423 -25.38 -0.18 -2.51
#